data_33b89b2578e17534587bf76bcf4ed964
#
_entry.id   33b89b2578e17534587bf76bcf4ed964
#
_cell.length_a   1.000
_cell.length_b   1.000
_cell.length_c   1.000
_cell.angle_alpha   90.00
_cell.angle_beta   90.00
_cell.angle_gamma   90.00
#
_symmetry.space_group_name_H-M   'P 1'
#
loop_
_entity.id
_entity.type
_entity.pdbx_description
1 polymer ?
#
loop_
_entity_poly.entity_id
_entity_poly.type
_entity_poly.pdbx_seq_one_letter_code
_entity_poly.pdbx_strand_id
1 'polypeptide(L)' 'MEKTVKVWFDAEADFLEVSFSDGPALTVDTDDESVMKRVDAQGRLLGFSILGVSKRAEKLNPLEATLETTTA' A
#
# COMPACT_ATOMS: atom_id res chain seq x y z
N MET A 1 1.40 -22.79 4.49
CA MET A 1 2.57 -21.93 4.44
C MET A 1 2.22 -20.55 4.98
N GLU A 2 2.98 -20.07 5.94
CA GLU A 2 2.72 -18.78 6.56
C GLU A 2 3.36 -17.68 5.75
N LYS A 3 2.68 -16.53 5.71
CA LYS A 3 3.24 -15.32 5.11
C LYS A 3 3.03 -14.16 6.08
N THR A 4 4.10 -13.46 6.39
CA THR A 4 4.04 -12.31 7.28
C THR A 4 3.80 -11.04 6.47
N VAL A 5 2.81 -10.29 6.89
CA VAL A 5 2.52 -8.98 6.32
C VAL A 5 2.79 -7.95 7.42
N LYS A 6 3.58 -6.93 7.10
CA LYS A 6 3.90 -5.87 8.05
C LYS A 6 3.01 -4.68 7.78
N VAL A 7 2.47 -4.12 8.85
CA VAL A 7 1.57 -2.97 8.77
C VAL A 7 2.05 -1.87 9.72
N TRP A 8 2.22 -0.66 9.21
CA TRP A 8 2.52 0.52 10.02
C TRP A 8 1.35 1.48 9.91
N PHE A 9 1.00 2.06 11.04
CA PHE A 9 0.00 3.11 11.07
C PHE A 9 0.56 4.28 11.88
N ASP A 10 0.62 5.46 11.24
CA ASP A 10 1.02 6.69 11.89
C ASP A 10 -0.22 7.56 12.07
N ALA A 11 -0.69 7.66 13.30
CA ALA A 11 -1.91 8.39 13.62
C ALA A 11 -1.77 9.91 13.39
N GLU A 12 -0.58 10.46 13.63
CA GLU A 12 -0.34 11.89 13.41
C GLU A 12 -0.44 12.27 11.94
N ALA A 13 0.18 11.46 11.10
CA ALA A 13 0.19 11.71 9.65
C ALA A 13 -1.04 11.13 8.97
N ASP A 14 -1.84 10.34 9.67
CA ASP A 14 -2.98 9.61 9.12
C ASP A 14 -2.54 8.75 7.93
N PHE A 15 -1.49 7.99 8.14
CA PHE A 15 -0.78 7.26 7.10
C PHE A 15 -0.70 5.77 7.45
N LEU A 16 -1.05 4.93 6.48
CA LEU A 16 -0.97 3.48 6.62
C LEU A 16 0.00 2.93 5.58
N GLU A 17 0.90 2.06 6.00
CA GLU A 17 1.79 1.36 5.08
C GLU A 17 1.71 -0.14 5.30
N VAL A 18 1.57 -0.88 4.23
CA VAL A 18 1.50 -2.36 4.26
C VAL A 18 2.61 -2.91 3.39
N SER A 19 3.38 -3.83 3.95
CA SER A 19 4.48 -4.48 3.24
C SER A 19 4.26 -5.98 3.19
N PHE A 20 4.28 -6.55 2.00
CA PHE A 20 4.11 -7.99 1.76
C PHE A 20 5.45 -8.72 1.70
N SER A 21 6.50 -8.02 1.33
CA SER A 21 7.83 -8.58 1.14
C SER A 21 8.88 -7.55 1.47
N ASP A 22 10.00 -8.01 1.98
CA ASP A 22 11.17 -7.17 2.22
C ASP A 22 11.99 -7.05 0.92
N GLY A 23 12.87 -6.07 0.90
CA GLY A 23 13.80 -5.87 -0.18
C GLY A 23 13.73 -4.47 -0.76
N PRO A 24 14.66 -4.16 -1.67
CA PRO A 24 14.67 -2.85 -2.32
C PRO A 24 13.40 -2.61 -3.10
N ALA A 25 12.81 -1.44 -2.91
CA ALA A 25 11.54 -1.10 -3.54
C ALA A 25 11.57 0.34 -4.06
N LEU A 26 10.83 0.54 -5.14
CA LEU A 26 10.56 1.86 -5.69
C LEU A 26 9.12 2.21 -5.34
N THR A 27 8.89 3.45 -4.92
CA THR A 27 7.54 3.97 -4.68
C THR A 27 7.00 4.56 -5.97
N VAL A 28 5.83 4.12 -6.36
CA VAL A 28 5.22 4.50 -7.65
C VAL A 28 3.81 5.03 -7.40
N ASP A 29 3.46 6.11 -8.08
CA ASP A 29 2.13 6.69 -8.03
C ASP A 29 1.08 5.72 -8.59
N THR A 30 -0.14 5.86 -8.10
CA THR A 30 -1.31 5.16 -8.66
C THR A 30 -2.29 6.20 -9.19
N ASP A 31 -3.38 5.74 -9.77
CA ASP A 31 -4.45 6.62 -10.23
C ASP A 31 -5.16 7.32 -9.06
N ASP A 32 -5.00 6.81 -7.85
CA ASP A 32 -5.54 7.42 -6.64
C ASP A 32 -4.41 8.19 -5.95
N GLU A 33 -4.55 9.51 -5.85
CA GLU A 33 -3.54 10.39 -5.26
C GLU A 33 -3.17 10.03 -3.83
N SER A 34 -4.07 9.40 -3.11
CA SER A 34 -3.86 9.01 -1.71
C SER A 34 -3.16 7.67 -1.57
N VAL A 35 -2.98 6.95 -2.66
CA VAL A 35 -2.43 5.59 -2.64
C VAL A 35 -1.16 5.52 -3.45
N MET A 36 -0.11 4.96 -2.83
CA MET A 36 1.17 4.71 -3.50
C MET A 36 1.43 3.23 -3.44
N LYS A 37 2.03 2.67 -4.48
CA LYS A 37 2.45 1.28 -4.46
C LYS A 37 3.98 1.18 -4.38
N ARG A 38 4.45 0.09 -3.82
CA ARG A 38 5.88 -0.22 -3.75
C ARG A 38 6.13 -1.45 -4.60
N VAL A 39 7.08 -1.33 -5.51
CA VAL A 39 7.37 -2.39 -6.48
C VAL A 39 8.87 -2.68 -6.50
N ASP A 40 9.23 -3.89 -6.92
CA ASP A 40 10.63 -4.25 -7.13
C ASP A 40 11.10 -3.81 -8.53
N ALA A 41 12.34 -4.16 -8.86
CA ALA A 41 12.93 -3.79 -10.15
C ALA A 41 12.19 -4.41 -11.35
N GLN A 42 11.45 -5.49 -11.12
CA GLN A 42 10.66 -6.15 -12.15
C GLN A 42 9.19 -5.68 -12.17
N GLY A 43 8.85 -4.71 -11.33
CA GLY A 43 7.49 -4.18 -11.26
C GLY A 43 6.54 -5.00 -10.41
N ARG A 44 7.03 -5.99 -9.67
CA ARG A 44 6.17 -6.81 -8.82
C ARG A 44 5.79 -6.03 -7.56
N LEU A 45 4.53 -6.15 -7.15
CA LEU A 45 4.02 -5.43 -6.00
C LEU A 45 4.58 -5.99 -4.68
N LEU A 46 5.26 -5.14 -3.93
CA LEU A 46 5.82 -5.48 -2.62
C LEU A 46 5.01 -4.91 -1.46
N GLY A 47 4.17 -3.95 -1.72
CA GLY A 47 3.36 -3.31 -0.70
C GLY A 47 2.66 -2.07 -1.22
N PHE A 48 2.02 -1.34 -0.33
CA PHE A 48 1.35 -0.09 -0.67
C PHE A 48 1.24 0.80 0.56
N SER A 49 0.89 2.05 0.33
CA SER A 49 0.61 3.00 1.41
C SER A 49 -0.61 3.84 1.07
N ILE A 50 -1.30 4.29 2.10
CA ILE A 50 -2.50 5.12 1.98
C ILE A 50 -2.34 6.33 2.89
N LEU A 51 -2.42 7.53 2.30
CA LEU A 51 -2.43 8.79 3.04
C LEU A 51 -3.88 9.21 3.27
N GLY A 52 -4.21 9.70 4.46
CA GLY A 52 -5.57 10.09 4.80
C GLY A 52 -6.47 8.90 5.04
N VAL A 53 -5.93 7.84 5.62
CA VAL A 53 -6.60 6.56 5.76
C VAL A 53 -7.87 6.65 6.60
N SER A 54 -7.90 7.51 7.64
CA SER A 54 -9.09 7.63 8.49
C SER A 54 -10.27 8.24 7.74
N LYS A 55 -10.00 9.21 6.88
CA LYS A 55 -11.05 9.81 6.04
C LYS A 55 -11.56 8.83 5.00
N ARG A 56 -10.66 8.01 4.47
CA ARG A 56 -11.05 6.97 3.53
C ARG A 56 -11.93 5.92 4.20
N ALA A 57 -11.59 5.55 5.43
CA ALA A 57 -12.34 4.57 6.20
C ALA A 57 -13.76 5.05 6.56
N GLU A 58 -13.98 6.36 6.67
CA GLU A 58 -15.31 6.92 6.90
C GLU A 58 -16.26 6.64 5.75
N LYS A 59 -15.73 6.54 4.54
CA LYS A 59 -16.51 6.35 3.32
C LYS A 59 -16.54 4.90 2.86
N LEU A 60 -15.50 4.15 3.19
CA LEU A 60 -15.33 2.76 2.76
C LEU A 60 -15.16 1.85 3.97
N ASN A 61 -16.09 0.93 4.15
CA ASN A 61 -16.01 -0.08 5.19
C ASN A 61 -16.52 -1.41 4.64
N PRO A 62 -15.65 -2.38 4.34
CA PRO A 62 -14.21 -2.36 4.60
C PRO A 62 -13.44 -1.35 3.76
N LEU A 63 -12.27 -0.97 4.25
CA LEU A 63 -11.35 -0.10 3.55
C LEU A 63 -10.83 -0.79 2.29
N GLU A 64 -10.86 -0.11 1.17
CA GLU A 64 -10.45 -0.68 -0.10
C GLU A 64 -9.48 0.23 -0.84
N ALA A 65 -8.57 -0.38 -1.58
CA ALA A 65 -7.73 0.31 -2.54
C ALA A 65 -7.49 -0.63 -3.72
N THR A 66 -7.55 -0.09 -4.93
CA THR A 66 -7.29 -0.86 -6.14
C THR A 66 -5.89 -0.56 -6.63
N LEU A 67 -5.11 -1.61 -6.81
CA LEU A 67 -3.73 -1.51 -7.27
C LEU A 67 -3.56 -2.29 -8.56
N GLU A 68 -3.02 -1.63 -9.57
CA GLU A 68 -2.62 -2.34 -10.78
C GLU A 68 -1.38 -3.16 -10.47
N THR A 69 -1.43 -4.43 -10.80
CA THR A 69 -0.29 -5.32 -10.61
C THR A 69 0.18 -5.81 -11.97
N THR A 70 1.49 -5.84 -12.13
CA THR A 70 2.08 -6.44 -13.31
C THR A 70 2.25 -7.92 -13.03
N THR A 71 1.60 -8.75 -13.84
CA THR A 71 1.82 -10.19 -13.77
C THR A 71 2.97 -10.53 -14.69
N ALA A 72 3.95 -11.14 -14.08
CA ALA A 72 5.09 -11.61 -14.87
C ALA A 72 4.73 -12.89 -15.61
#